data_6cb92dcee02cffdb8b7258f4c7c92f91
#
_entry.id   6cb92dcee02cffdb8b7258f4c7c92f91
#
_cell.length_a   1.000
_cell.length_b   1.000
_cell.length_c   1.000
_cell.angle_alpha   90.00
_cell.angle_beta   90.00
_cell.angle_gamma   90.00
#
_symmetry.space_group_name_H-M   'P 1'
#
loop_
_entity.id
_entity.type
_entity.pdbx_description
1 polymer ?
#
loop_
_entity_poly.entity_id
_entity_poly.type
_entity_poly.pdbx_seq_one_letter_code
_entity_poly.pdbx_strand_id
1 'polypeptide(L)'
;MGRLCLEKGAKNLIIWDVNPTTLAAAQEELSQHGMVTTYQVDVMNDDLVVETYKEVLKKFERVGVLINCAGIVRGNQTFNNNTIADVRLTFGVNTIAPMVLSLQALQPMLDVNEGHICNIASEAGMISNPKMSVYAASKWAVIGWSDSVRIELHQMKKNVHFTTIAPYYINTGMFDGVESPIFPILDPEKTSRKIIRAIEKNQDFCGLPWGFHFVRFFQGILPTCVFDWLFGTVFGIFRAMDHFTGRGK
;
A
#
# COMPACT_ATOMS: atom_id res chain seq x y z
N MET A 1 -6.76 -0.62 -10.46
CA MET A 1 -5.66 0.32 -10.80
C MET A 1 -5.06 0.00 -12.18
N GLY A 2 -4.64 -1.23 -12.47
CA GLY A 2 -3.99 -1.56 -13.76
C GLY A 2 -4.78 -1.10 -14.98
N ARG A 3 -6.08 -1.39 -15.07
CA ARG A 3 -6.96 -0.91 -16.14
C ARG A 3 -6.89 0.63 -16.30
N LEU A 4 -6.99 1.36 -15.19
CA LEU A 4 -6.92 2.82 -15.23
C LEU A 4 -5.56 3.35 -15.73
N CYS A 5 -4.45 2.65 -15.41
CA CYS A 5 -3.15 3.01 -15.96
C CYS A 5 -3.12 2.85 -17.49
N LEU A 6 -3.64 1.74 -18.00
CA LEU A 6 -3.72 1.48 -19.45
C LEU A 6 -4.63 2.50 -20.16
N GLU A 7 -5.83 2.74 -19.62
CA GLU A 7 -6.77 3.76 -20.13
C GLU A 7 -6.16 5.18 -20.16
N LYS A 8 -5.18 5.46 -19.29
CA LYS A 8 -4.45 6.75 -19.23
C LYS A 8 -3.15 6.77 -20.05
N GLY A 9 -2.92 5.75 -20.84
CA GLY A 9 -1.83 5.72 -21.80
C GLY A 9 -0.53 5.08 -21.28
N ALA A 10 -0.58 4.28 -20.24
CA ALA A 10 0.57 3.44 -19.89
C ALA A 10 0.88 2.50 -21.05
N LYS A 11 2.11 2.57 -21.60
CA LYS A 11 2.52 1.77 -22.75
C LYS A 11 2.54 0.28 -22.44
N ASN A 12 3.00 -0.07 -21.25
CA ASN A 12 3.07 -1.44 -20.76
C ASN A 12 2.64 -1.46 -19.29
N LEU A 13 1.81 -2.42 -18.93
CA LEU A 13 1.48 -2.75 -17.55
C LEU A 13 2.21 -4.04 -17.16
N ILE A 14 3.02 -3.97 -16.11
CA ILE A 14 3.73 -5.12 -15.58
C ILE A 14 3.10 -5.47 -14.23
N ILE A 15 2.66 -6.72 -14.08
CA ILE A 15 1.99 -7.20 -12.87
C ILE A 15 2.83 -8.32 -12.25
N TRP A 16 3.12 -8.18 -10.96
CA TRP A 16 3.73 -9.21 -10.15
C TRP A 16 2.73 -9.69 -9.10
N ASP A 17 2.56 -10.97 -8.97
CA ASP A 17 1.76 -11.61 -7.91
C ASP A 17 2.35 -12.99 -7.60
N VAL A 18 2.16 -13.44 -6.37
CA VAL A 18 2.56 -14.79 -5.95
C VAL A 18 1.59 -15.87 -6.45
N ASN A 19 0.34 -15.49 -6.70
CA ASN A 19 -0.73 -16.41 -7.10
C ASN A 19 -0.85 -16.48 -8.62
N PRO A 20 -0.48 -17.62 -9.27
CA PRO A 20 -0.51 -17.75 -10.72
C PRO A 20 -1.93 -17.70 -11.30
N THR A 21 -2.94 -18.14 -10.55
CA THR A 21 -4.33 -18.19 -11.04
C THR A 21 -4.90 -16.76 -11.15
N THR A 22 -4.75 -15.95 -10.11
CA THR A 22 -5.22 -14.55 -10.13
C THR A 22 -4.40 -13.72 -11.11
N LEU A 23 -3.12 -14.05 -11.28
CA LEU A 23 -2.24 -13.39 -12.23
C LEU A 23 -2.66 -13.65 -13.68
N ALA A 24 -2.99 -14.89 -14.03
CA ALA A 24 -3.49 -15.25 -15.36
C ALA A 24 -4.84 -14.57 -15.67
N ALA A 25 -5.78 -14.59 -14.72
CA ALA A 25 -7.06 -13.90 -14.88
C ALA A 25 -6.89 -12.39 -15.06
N ALA A 26 -6.00 -11.77 -14.27
CA ALA A 26 -5.69 -10.34 -14.43
C ALA A 26 -5.05 -10.03 -15.79
N GLN A 27 -4.18 -10.89 -16.29
CA GLN A 27 -3.58 -10.74 -17.61
C GLN A 27 -4.65 -10.81 -18.72
N GLU A 28 -5.54 -11.80 -18.67
CA GLU A 28 -6.63 -11.95 -19.65
C GLU A 28 -7.55 -10.74 -19.66
N GLU A 29 -8.04 -10.31 -18.49
CA GLU A 29 -8.91 -9.15 -18.37
C GLU A 29 -8.24 -7.86 -18.88
N LEU A 30 -7.02 -7.58 -18.41
CA LEU A 30 -6.38 -6.30 -18.66
C LEU A 30 -5.74 -6.20 -20.04
N SER A 31 -5.43 -7.31 -20.71
CA SER A 31 -4.91 -7.32 -22.08
C SER A 31 -5.91 -6.75 -23.11
N GLN A 32 -7.20 -6.68 -22.75
CA GLN A 32 -8.22 -6.00 -23.56
C GLN A 32 -8.05 -4.47 -23.58
N HIS A 33 -7.29 -3.90 -22.63
CA HIS A 33 -7.07 -2.47 -22.49
C HIS A 33 -5.68 -2.01 -22.93
N GLY A 34 -4.75 -2.93 -23.17
CA GLY A 34 -3.39 -2.59 -23.59
C GLY A 34 -2.39 -3.71 -23.36
N MET A 35 -1.11 -3.40 -23.50
CA MET A 35 -0.05 -4.40 -23.32
C MET A 35 0.15 -4.73 -21.84
N VAL A 36 0.03 -6.01 -21.50
CA VAL A 36 0.20 -6.55 -20.14
C VAL A 36 1.25 -7.65 -20.13
N THR A 37 2.16 -7.58 -19.20
CA THR A 37 3.14 -8.64 -18.93
C THR A 37 3.05 -9.02 -17.47
N THR A 38 3.04 -10.31 -17.18
CA THR A 38 2.91 -10.84 -15.82
C THR A 38 4.14 -11.65 -15.45
N TYR A 39 4.51 -11.59 -14.16
CA TYR A 39 5.55 -12.41 -13.57
C TYR A 39 5.04 -12.99 -12.26
N GLN A 40 5.21 -14.30 -12.08
CA GLN A 40 4.92 -14.92 -10.81
C GLN A 40 6.10 -14.67 -9.86
N VAL A 41 5.92 -13.78 -8.89
CA VAL A 41 6.97 -13.35 -7.96
C VAL A 41 6.45 -13.39 -6.54
N ASP A 42 7.13 -14.14 -5.67
CA ASP A 42 7.01 -13.93 -4.24
C ASP A 42 7.91 -12.75 -3.86
N VAL A 43 7.30 -11.66 -3.47
CA VAL A 43 8.01 -10.42 -3.09
C VAL A 43 8.85 -10.56 -1.81
N MET A 44 8.73 -11.67 -1.09
CA MET A 44 9.59 -12.01 0.04
C MET A 44 10.89 -12.72 -0.38
N ASN A 45 11.01 -13.14 -1.62
CA ASN A 45 12.23 -13.71 -2.17
C ASN A 45 13.06 -12.61 -2.84
N ASP A 46 14.00 -12.03 -2.10
CA ASP A 46 14.81 -10.90 -2.54
C ASP A 46 15.59 -11.21 -3.83
N ASP A 47 16.14 -12.43 -3.97
CA ASP A 47 16.89 -12.83 -5.16
C ASP A 47 15.97 -12.86 -6.38
N LEU A 48 14.77 -13.46 -6.26
CA LEU A 48 13.78 -13.49 -7.33
C LEU A 48 13.30 -12.08 -7.71
N VAL A 49 13.13 -11.19 -6.73
CA VAL A 49 12.77 -9.78 -6.95
C VAL A 49 13.85 -9.08 -7.79
N VAL A 50 15.12 -9.23 -7.40
CA VAL A 50 16.26 -8.62 -8.09
C VAL A 50 16.42 -9.17 -9.51
N GLU A 51 16.34 -10.48 -9.69
CA GLU A 51 16.44 -11.15 -10.99
C GLU A 51 15.30 -10.73 -11.92
N THR A 52 14.05 -10.81 -11.44
CA THR A 52 12.88 -10.43 -12.25
C THR A 52 12.92 -8.94 -12.60
N TYR A 53 13.37 -8.07 -11.69
CA TYR A 53 13.50 -6.64 -12.00
C TYR A 53 14.53 -6.38 -13.10
N LYS A 54 15.66 -7.11 -13.10
CA LYS A 54 16.65 -7.05 -14.19
C LYS A 54 16.07 -7.51 -15.53
N GLU A 55 15.24 -8.56 -15.55
CA GLU A 55 14.53 -9.00 -16.75
C GLU A 55 13.57 -7.93 -17.27
N VAL A 56 12.82 -7.29 -16.36
CA VAL A 56 11.95 -6.16 -16.69
C VAL A 56 12.72 -5.04 -17.37
N LEU A 57 13.87 -4.63 -16.81
CA LEU A 57 14.71 -3.57 -17.40
C LEU A 57 15.28 -3.97 -18.77
N LYS A 58 15.68 -5.25 -18.96
CA LYS A 58 16.13 -5.73 -20.27
C LYS A 58 15.05 -5.65 -21.34
N LYS A 59 13.79 -5.90 -20.95
CA LYS A 59 12.65 -5.95 -21.89
C LYS A 59 12.04 -4.57 -22.16
N PHE A 60 11.99 -3.69 -21.16
CA PHE A 60 11.23 -2.44 -21.20
C PHE A 60 12.09 -1.19 -21.03
N GLU A 61 13.42 -1.36 -20.93
CA GLU A 61 14.41 -0.29 -20.74
C GLU A 61 14.26 0.47 -19.40
N ARG A 62 13.05 0.86 -19.02
CA ARG A 62 12.78 1.57 -17.77
C ARG A 62 11.40 1.24 -17.18
N VAL A 63 11.28 1.44 -15.88
CA VAL A 63 10.00 1.49 -15.15
C VAL A 63 9.74 2.96 -14.78
N GLY A 64 8.74 3.58 -15.38
CA GLY A 64 8.39 4.98 -15.10
C GLY A 64 7.61 5.15 -13.80
N VAL A 65 6.74 4.17 -13.47
CA VAL A 65 5.92 4.18 -12.25
C VAL A 65 5.98 2.81 -11.58
N LEU A 66 6.36 2.77 -10.31
CA LEU A 66 6.25 1.59 -9.45
C LEU A 66 5.12 1.78 -8.44
N ILE A 67 4.17 0.85 -8.38
CA ILE A 67 3.10 0.84 -7.38
C ILE A 67 3.27 -0.37 -6.48
N ASN A 68 3.75 -0.17 -5.26
CA ASN A 68 3.84 -1.19 -4.23
C ASN A 68 2.46 -1.42 -3.61
N CYS A 69 1.74 -2.42 -4.14
CA CYS A 69 0.36 -2.72 -3.76
C CYS A 69 0.22 -4.06 -3.00
N ALA A 70 1.22 -4.92 -3.05
CA ALA A 70 1.23 -6.17 -2.30
C ALA A 70 1.05 -5.90 -0.80
N GLY A 71 0.21 -6.68 -0.15
CA GLY A 71 -0.04 -6.51 1.28
C GLY A 71 -0.92 -7.60 1.85
N ILE A 72 -0.71 -7.91 3.11
CA ILE A 72 -1.45 -8.90 3.86
C ILE A 72 -1.87 -8.38 5.22
N VAL A 73 -2.90 -8.99 5.78
CA VAL A 73 -3.31 -8.82 7.19
C VAL A 73 -3.20 -10.18 7.86
N ARG A 74 -2.35 -10.29 8.87
CA ARG A 74 -2.14 -11.52 9.65
C ARG A 74 -2.17 -11.19 11.14
N GLY A 75 -2.48 -12.20 11.96
CA GLY A 75 -2.45 -12.06 13.41
C GLY A 75 -3.51 -11.07 13.91
N ASN A 76 -4.77 -11.18 13.44
CA ASN A 76 -5.90 -10.33 13.84
C ASN A 76 -6.43 -10.73 15.21
N GLN A 77 -5.59 -10.64 16.20
CA GLN A 77 -5.84 -11.04 17.58
C GLN A 77 -5.01 -10.16 18.51
N THR A 78 -5.26 -10.25 19.80
CA THR A 78 -4.43 -9.55 20.79
C THR A 78 -2.96 -9.97 20.63
N PHE A 79 -2.03 -9.05 20.84
CA PHE A 79 -0.63 -9.24 20.47
C PHE A 79 0.01 -10.49 21.11
N ASN A 80 -0.33 -10.82 22.35
CA ASN A 80 0.15 -12.02 23.04
C ASN A 80 -0.20 -13.35 22.34
N ASN A 81 -1.19 -13.35 21.44
CA ASN A 81 -1.62 -14.53 20.68
C ASN A 81 -1.00 -14.57 19.27
N ASN A 82 -0.24 -13.56 18.87
CA ASN A 82 0.44 -13.56 17.58
C ASN A 82 1.67 -14.48 17.62
N THR A 83 1.99 -15.08 16.49
CA THR A 83 3.18 -15.91 16.31
C THR A 83 4.34 -15.08 15.74
N ILE A 84 5.58 -15.57 15.94
CA ILE A 84 6.76 -14.99 15.29
C ILE A 84 6.60 -15.00 13.75
N ALA A 85 5.97 -16.06 13.21
CA ALA A 85 5.71 -16.19 11.79
C ALA A 85 4.76 -15.08 11.28
N ASP A 86 3.70 -14.75 12.04
CA ASP A 86 2.77 -13.66 11.67
C ASP A 86 3.50 -12.32 11.61
N VAL A 87 4.37 -12.04 12.61
CA VAL A 87 5.17 -10.81 12.64
C VAL A 87 6.10 -10.74 11.43
N ARG A 88 6.90 -11.78 11.19
CA ARG A 88 7.88 -11.82 10.09
C ARG A 88 7.21 -11.72 8.73
N LEU A 89 6.13 -12.48 8.51
CA LEU A 89 5.41 -12.48 7.24
C LEU A 89 4.76 -11.11 6.97
N THR A 90 4.13 -10.51 7.99
CA THR A 90 3.48 -9.21 7.83
C THR A 90 4.50 -8.11 7.50
N PHE A 91 5.60 -8.04 8.23
CA PHE A 91 6.66 -7.06 7.93
C PHE A 91 7.36 -7.35 6.61
N GLY A 92 7.63 -8.62 6.31
CA GLY A 92 8.24 -9.04 5.04
C GLY A 92 7.47 -8.51 3.85
N VAL A 93 6.17 -8.83 3.77
CA VAL A 93 5.32 -8.43 2.63
C VAL A 93 4.98 -6.94 2.66
N ASN A 94 4.55 -6.40 3.82
CA ASN A 94 4.00 -5.05 3.87
C ASN A 94 5.06 -3.95 3.90
N THR A 95 6.28 -4.25 4.35
CA THR A 95 7.30 -3.24 4.65
C THR A 95 8.60 -3.50 3.90
N ILE A 96 9.21 -4.68 4.09
CA ILE A 96 10.53 -4.99 3.53
C ILE A 96 10.45 -5.10 2.01
N ALA A 97 9.49 -5.85 1.47
CA ALA A 97 9.32 -6.02 0.03
C ALA A 97 9.14 -4.68 -0.73
N PRO A 98 8.29 -3.73 -0.30
CA PRO A 98 8.25 -2.39 -0.90
C PRO A 98 9.59 -1.66 -0.87
N MET A 99 10.38 -1.79 0.21
CA MET A 99 11.70 -1.17 0.29
C MET A 99 12.67 -1.80 -0.71
N VAL A 100 12.72 -3.14 -0.78
CA VAL A 100 13.59 -3.87 -1.72
C VAL A 100 13.23 -3.53 -3.17
N LEU A 101 11.95 -3.55 -3.54
CA LEU A 101 11.48 -3.16 -4.87
C LEU A 101 11.83 -1.70 -5.21
N SER A 102 11.65 -0.81 -4.24
CA SER A 102 11.98 0.61 -4.43
C SER A 102 13.47 0.83 -4.61
N LEU A 103 14.34 0.08 -3.92
CA LEU A 103 15.79 0.12 -4.15
C LEU A 103 16.15 -0.27 -5.60
N GLN A 104 15.48 -1.28 -6.17
CA GLN A 104 15.71 -1.67 -7.56
C GLN A 104 15.25 -0.59 -8.56
N ALA A 105 14.12 0.09 -8.26
CA ALA A 105 13.53 1.08 -9.15
C ALA A 105 14.19 2.46 -9.04
N LEU A 106 14.65 2.83 -7.85
CA LEU A 106 15.04 4.20 -7.56
C LEU A 106 16.28 4.66 -8.34
N GLN A 107 17.34 3.85 -8.40
CA GLN A 107 18.57 4.26 -9.09
C GLN A 107 18.34 4.48 -10.59
N PRO A 108 17.69 3.58 -11.36
CA PRO A 108 17.34 3.85 -12.75
C PRO A 108 16.49 5.12 -12.96
N MET A 109 15.56 5.41 -12.04
CA MET A 109 14.76 6.65 -12.08
C MET A 109 15.62 7.89 -11.81
N LEU A 110 16.57 7.82 -10.88
CA LEU A 110 17.51 8.92 -10.58
C LEU A 110 18.45 9.21 -11.76
N ASP A 111 18.90 8.19 -12.48
CA ASP A 111 19.81 8.31 -13.61
C ASP A 111 19.17 9.09 -14.77
N VAL A 112 17.88 8.87 -15.02
CA VAL A 112 17.12 9.60 -16.04
C VAL A 112 16.40 10.84 -15.49
N ASN A 113 16.50 11.07 -14.18
CA ASN A 113 15.82 12.15 -13.44
C ASN A 113 14.30 12.21 -13.69
N GLU A 114 13.66 11.05 -13.80
CA GLU A 114 12.21 10.91 -14.02
C GLU A 114 11.72 9.60 -13.45
N GLY A 115 10.72 9.63 -12.57
CA GLY A 115 10.12 8.42 -12.02
C GLY A 115 9.12 8.70 -10.91
N HIS A 116 8.32 7.68 -10.59
CA HIS A 116 7.34 7.77 -9.53
C HIS A 116 7.21 6.44 -8.78
N ILE A 117 7.35 6.47 -7.47
CA ILE A 117 7.11 5.32 -6.59
C ILE A 117 5.89 5.62 -5.73
N CYS A 118 4.90 4.75 -5.79
CA CYS A 118 3.66 4.84 -5.02
C CYS A 118 3.56 3.67 -4.04
N ASN A 119 3.48 3.96 -2.76
CA ASN A 119 3.35 2.96 -1.70
C ASN A 119 1.93 2.94 -1.13
N ILE A 120 1.29 1.77 -1.19
CA ILE A 120 -0.03 1.57 -0.57
C ILE A 120 0.18 1.21 0.91
N ALA A 121 0.13 2.24 1.74
CA ALA A 121 0.14 2.11 3.19
C ALA A 121 -1.26 1.73 3.74
N SER A 122 -1.71 2.40 4.76
CA SER A 122 -3.06 2.29 5.35
C SER A 122 -3.26 3.41 6.36
N GLU A 123 -4.49 3.76 6.66
CA GLU A 123 -4.82 4.59 7.83
C GLU A 123 -4.41 3.94 9.17
N ALA A 124 -4.34 2.60 9.22
CA ALA A 124 -3.75 1.89 10.33
C ALA A 124 -2.26 2.22 10.56
N GLY A 125 -1.57 2.81 9.57
CA GLY A 125 -0.24 3.41 9.72
C GLY A 125 -0.25 4.81 10.33
N MET A 126 -1.39 5.32 10.78
CA MET A 126 -1.53 6.63 11.43
C MET A 126 -2.31 6.55 12.73
N ILE A 127 -3.19 5.56 12.89
CA ILE A 127 -3.97 5.32 14.10
C ILE A 127 -3.86 3.86 14.48
N SER A 128 -3.61 3.63 15.76
CA SER A 128 -3.55 2.27 16.31
C SER A 128 -4.94 1.70 16.52
N ASN A 129 -5.09 0.40 16.26
CA ASN A 129 -6.34 -0.32 16.45
C ASN A 129 -6.07 -1.65 17.17
N PRO A 130 -6.85 -2.01 18.18
CA PRO A 130 -6.75 -3.34 18.80
C PRO A 130 -6.85 -4.46 17.77
N LYS A 131 -6.20 -5.59 18.04
CA LYS A 131 -6.17 -6.78 17.16
C LYS A 131 -5.48 -6.56 15.80
N MET A 132 -4.85 -5.40 15.59
CA MET A 132 -4.10 -5.07 14.36
C MET A 132 -2.66 -4.62 14.64
N SER A 133 -2.11 -4.86 15.82
CA SER A 133 -0.83 -4.29 16.26
C SER A 133 0.31 -4.52 15.26
N VAL A 134 0.47 -5.76 14.76
CA VAL A 134 1.53 -6.09 13.79
C VAL A 134 1.29 -5.44 12.44
N TYR A 135 0.05 -5.47 11.93
CA TYR A 135 -0.32 -4.81 10.69
C TYR A 135 -0.14 -3.30 10.78
N ALA A 136 -0.65 -2.68 11.84
CA ALA A 136 -0.51 -1.24 12.08
C ALA A 136 0.97 -0.84 12.09
N ALA A 137 1.81 -1.53 12.89
CA ALA A 137 3.24 -1.28 12.95
C ALA A 137 3.91 -1.36 11.58
N SER A 138 3.56 -2.37 10.75
CA SER A 138 4.09 -2.49 9.39
C SER A 138 3.70 -1.30 8.50
N LYS A 139 2.49 -0.78 8.63
CA LYS A 139 2.00 0.37 7.84
C LYS A 139 2.54 1.71 8.34
N TRP A 140 2.77 1.85 9.66
CA TRP A 140 3.53 2.98 10.21
C TRP A 140 4.95 3.03 9.66
N ALA A 141 5.63 1.88 9.59
CA ALA A 141 6.97 1.78 9.01
C ALA A 141 7.00 2.24 7.55
N VAL A 142 6.02 1.83 6.73
CA VAL A 142 5.91 2.27 5.32
C VAL A 142 5.74 3.78 5.23
N ILE A 143 4.88 4.39 6.04
CA ILE A 143 4.66 5.84 6.02
C ILE A 143 5.94 6.59 6.41
N GLY A 144 6.58 6.22 7.52
CA GLY A 144 7.78 6.90 8.00
C GLY A 144 8.96 6.76 7.03
N TRP A 145 9.17 5.57 6.48
CA TRP A 145 10.17 5.33 5.45
C TRP A 145 9.92 6.14 4.17
N SER A 146 8.69 6.07 3.64
CA SER A 146 8.32 6.78 2.41
C SER A 146 8.50 8.29 2.55
N ASP A 147 8.14 8.85 3.71
CA ASP A 147 8.29 10.27 3.98
C ASP A 147 9.78 10.69 4.05
N SER A 148 10.62 9.84 4.66
CA SER A 148 12.07 10.07 4.70
C SER A 148 12.69 10.10 3.31
N VAL A 149 12.39 9.09 2.46
CA VAL A 149 12.91 9.04 1.08
C VAL A 149 12.42 10.20 0.24
N ARG A 150 11.16 10.59 0.38
CA ARG A 150 10.61 11.78 -0.27
C ARG A 150 11.41 13.04 0.07
N ILE A 151 11.76 13.24 1.35
CA ILE A 151 12.57 14.38 1.80
C ILE A 151 13.97 14.32 1.20
N GLU A 152 14.61 13.14 1.17
CA GLU A 152 15.92 12.93 0.54
C GLU A 152 15.90 13.34 -0.94
N LEU A 153 14.90 12.87 -1.70
CA LEU A 153 14.74 13.21 -3.13
C LEU A 153 14.53 14.71 -3.34
N HIS A 154 13.77 15.34 -2.48
CA HIS A 154 13.57 16.80 -2.52
C HIS A 154 14.89 17.55 -2.25
N GLN A 155 15.68 17.12 -1.25
CA GLN A 155 17.00 17.70 -0.97
C GLN A 155 17.98 17.50 -2.12
N MET A 156 17.92 16.34 -2.79
CA MET A 156 18.71 16.03 -3.99
C MET A 156 18.25 16.81 -5.23
N LYS A 157 17.13 17.55 -5.17
CA LYS A 157 16.49 18.27 -6.28
C LYS A 157 16.22 17.39 -7.48
N LYS A 158 15.77 16.16 -7.24
CA LYS A 158 15.44 15.19 -8.30
C LYS A 158 13.97 15.24 -8.67
N ASN A 159 13.68 15.03 -9.95
CA ASN A 159 12.31 14.90 -10.47
C ASN A 159 11.85 13.42 -10.38
N VAL A 160 12.06 12.82 -9.21
CA VAL A 160 11.55 11.50 -8.85
C VAL A 160 10.65 11.66 -7.65
N HIS A 161 9.42 11.15 -7.76
CA HIS A 161 8.37 11.40 -6.77
C HIS A 161 8.07 10.15 -5.94
N PHE A 162 7.72 10.38 -4.69
CA PHE A 162 7.25 9.34 -3.77
C PHE A 162 5.85 9.72 -3.28
N THR A 163 4.84 8.89 -3.61
CA THR A 163 3.48 9.07 -3.11
C THR A 163 3.15 7.98 -2.09
N THR A 164 2.71 8.39 -0.92
CA THR A 164 2.16 7.47 0.10
C THR A 164 0.65 7.56 0.10
N ILE A 165 -0.02 6.44 -0.15
CA ILE A 165 -1.48 6.32 -0.07
C ILE A 165 -1.84 5.64 1.24
N ALA A 166 -2.68 6.29 2.03
CA ALA A 166 -3.19 5.74 3.28
C ALA A 166 -4.72 5.56 3.19
N PRO A 167 -5.19 4.45 2.60
CA PRO A 167 -6.62 4.19 2.49
C PRO A 167 -7.19 3.63 3.79
N TYR A 168 -8.45 3.96 4.05
CA TYR A 168 -9.31 3.26 4.99
C TYR A 168 -9.70 1.88 4.42
N TYR A 169 -10.58 1.17 5.10
CA TYR A 169 -11.07 -0.13 4.63
C TYR A 169 -11.67 -0.02 3.22
N ILE A 170 -11.16 -0.83 2.29
CA ILE A 170 -11.65 -0.93 0.91
C ILE A 170 -12.39 -2.25 0.76
N ASN A 171 -13.53 -2.25 0.10
CA ASN A 171 -14.34 -3.45 -0.17
C ASN A 171 -13.68 -4.34 -1.22
N THR A 172 -12.61 -5.05 -0.85
CA THR A 172 -11.85 -5.99 -1.69
C THR A 172 -11.82 -7.41 -1.13
N GLY A 173 -12.60 -7.67 -0.09
CA GLY A 173 -12.56 -8.93 0.65
C GLY A 173 -11.43 -9.02 1.70
N MET A 174 -10.40 -8.16 1.63
CA MET A 174 -9.29 -8.19 2.58
C MET A 174 -9.74 -7.91 4.02
N PHE A 175 -10.75 -7.07 4.19
CA PHE A 175 -11.29 -6.62 5.46
C PHE A 175 -12.76 -7.03 5.66
N ASP A 176 -13.14 -8.22 5.17
CA ASP A 176 -14.50 -8.72 5.38
C ASP A 176 -14.79 -8.87 6.88
N GLY A 177 -16.01 -8.51 7.28
CA GLY A 177 -16.45 -8.51 8.67
C GLY A 177 -15.96 -7.33 9.52
N VAL A 178 -15.24 -6.34 8.95
CA VAL A 178 -14.85 -5.14 9.69
C VAL A 178 -16.07 -4.23 9.91
N GLU A 179 -16.16 -3.67 11.11
CA GLU A 179 -17.12 -2.60 11.41
C GLU A 179 -16.47 -1.23 11.18
N SER A 180 -17.21 -0.36 10.50
CA SER A 180 -16.73 0.97 10.16
C SER A 180 -17.63 2.05 10.75
N PRO A 181 -17.37 2.47 12.00
CA PRO A 181 -18.29 3.35 12.73
C PRO A 181 -18.23 4.82 12.28
N ILE A 182 -17.10 5.29 11.75
CA ILE A 182 -16.89 6.71 11.44
C ILE A 182 -17.02 6.99 9.95
N PHE A 183 -16.36 6.19 9.11
CA PHE A 183 -16.32 6.40 7.67
C PHE A 183 -16.92 5.20 6.93
N PRO A 184 -17.55 5.40 5.78
CA PRO A 184 -18.02 4.28 4.96
C PRO A 184 -16.84 3.47 4.41
N ILE A 185 -17.04 2.16 4.26
CA ILE A 185 -16.10 1.29 3.54
C ILE A 185 -15.96 1.81 2.11
N LEU A 186 -14.74 1.93 1.64
CA LEU A 186 -14.42 2.56 0.38
C LEU A 186 -14.74 1.64 -0.81
N ASP A 187 -15.30 2.23 -1.86
CA ASP A 187 -15.48 1.57 -3.14
C ASP A 187 -14.10 1.39 -3.84
N PRO A 188 -13.76 0.17 -4.32
CA PRO A 188 -12.47 -0.11 -4.95
C PRO A 188 -12.18 0.73 -6.19
N GLU A 189 -13.19 0.93 -7.06
CA GLU A 189 -13.02 1.66 -8.32
C GLU A 189 -12.78 3.17 -8.05
N LYS A 190 -13.62 3.77 -7.20
CA LYS A 190 -13.48 5.19 -6.82
C LYS A 190 -12.15 5.43 -6.09
N THR A 191 -11.73 4.49 -5.26
CA THR A 191 -10.45 4.55 -4.54
C THR A 191 -9.28 4.47 -5.51
N SER A 192 -9.32 3.51 -6.45
CA SER A 192 -8.30 3.37 -7.50
C SER A 192 -8.16 4.64 -8.35
N ARG A 193 -9.28 5.30 -8.73
CA ARG A 193 -9.25 6.57 -9.45
C ARG A 193 -8.57 7.69 -8.65
N LYS A 194 -8.81 7.75 -7.33
CA LYS A 194 -8.15 8.73 -6.46
C LYS A 194 -6.66 8.46 -6.32
N ILE A 195 -6.26 7.19 -6.22
CA ILE A 195 -4.85 6.79 -6.16
C ILE A 195 -4.12 7.20 -7.44
N ILE A 196 -4.65 6.84 -8.61
CA ILE A 196 -4.04 7.22 -9.88
C ILE A 196 -3.95 8.74 -10.02
N ARG A 197 -5.00 9.47 -9.63
CA ARG A 197 -4.97 10.94 -9.62
C ARG A 197 -3.92 11.52 -8.67
N ALA A 198 -3.66 10.89 -7.53
CA ALA A 198 -2.61 11.31 -6.61
C ALA A 198 -1.22 11.16 -7.25
N ILE A 199 -0.98 10.03 -7.95
CA ILE A 199 0.24 9.79 -8.72
C ILE A 199 0.41 10.86 -9.81
N GLU A 200 -0.61 11.09 -10.65
CA GLU A 200 -0.58 12.11 -11.71
C GLU A 200 -0.29 13.53 -11.20
N LYS A 201 -0.67 13.81 -9.97
CA LYS A 201 -0.46 15.13 -9.34
C LYS A 201 0.81 15.21 -8.50
N ASN A 202 1.61 14.18 -8.47
CA ASN A 202 2.79 14.06 -7.62
C ASN A 202 2.49 14.41 -6.15
N GLN A 203 1.35 13.93 -5.63
CA GLN A 203 0.99 14.17 -4.24
C GLN A 203 1.90 13.38 -3.32
N ASP A 204 2.51 14.02 -2.36
CA ASP A 204 3.39 13.38 -1.38
C ASP A 204 2.63 12.37 -0.51
N PHE A 205 1.43 12.74 -0.07
CA PHE A 205 0.59 11.94 0.81
C PHE A 205 -0.90 12.07 0.44
N CYS A 206 -1.62 10.95 0.42
CA CYS A 206 -3.04 10.90 0.13
C CYS A 206 -3.77 9.97 1.12
N GLY A 207 -4.37 10.54 2.17
CA GLY A 207 -5.29 9.84 3.07
C GLY A 207 -6.69 9.71 2.46
N LEU A 208 -7.30 8.55 2.56
CA LEU A 208 -8.62 8.28 1.99
C LEU A 208 -9.53 7.57 3.02
N PRO A 209 -10.69 8.15 3.41
CA PRO A 209 -11.25 9.43 2.94
C PRO A 209 -10.51 10.64 3.51
N TRP A 210 -10.67 11.80 2.87
CA TRP A 210 -9.99 13.03 3.29
C TRP A 210 -10.28 13.44 4.75
N GLY A 211 -11.46 13.14 5.25
CA GLY A 211 -11.85 13.40 6.65
C GLY A 211 -10.92 12.77 7.70
N PHE A 212 -10.11 11.78 7.30
CA PHE A 212 -9.16 11.14 8.19
C PHE A 212 -8.01 12.07 8.63
N HIS A 213 -7.72 13.10 7.85
CA HIS A 213 -6.74 14.14 8.24
C HIS A 213 -7.14 14.87 9.54
N PHE A 214 -8.45 15.01 9.80
CA PHE A 214 -8.93 15.54 11.08
C PHE A 214 -8.61 14.61 12.24
N VAL A 215 -8.79 13.31 12.06
CA VAL A 215 -8.49 12.33 13.10
C VAL A 215 -7.01 12.40 13.47
N ARG A 216 -6.13 12.47 12.46
CA ARG A 216 -4.69 12.65 12.68
C ARG A 216 -4.36 13.98 13.35
N PHE A 217 -5.02 15.06 12.97
CA PHE A 217 -4.85 16.36 13.60
C PHE A 217 -5.20 16.30 15.10
N PHE A 218 -6.35 15.73 15.44
CA PHE A 218 -6.75 15.57 16.84
C PHE A 218 -5.82 14.65 17.62
N GLN A 219 -5.30 13.59 17.00
CA GLN A 219 -4.29 12.73 17.62
C GLN A 219 -3.02 13.50 17.97
N GLY A 220 -2.63 14.49 17.18
CA GLY A 220 -1.45 15.31 17.44
C GLY A 220 -1.61 16.36 18.53
N ILE A 221 -2.84 16.77 18.87
CA ILE A 221 -3.10 17.84 19.85
C ILE A 221 -3.76 17.37 21.14
N LEU A 222 -4.50 16.25 21.11
CA LEU A 222 -5.16 15.72 22.31
C LEU A 222 -4.20 14.85 23.12
N PRO A 223 -4.27 14.91 24.46
CA PRO A 223 -3.66 13.87 25.29
C PRO A 223 -4.17 12.48 24.90
N THR A 224 -3.29 11.47 24.88
CA THR A 224 -3.60 10.11 24.43
C THR A 224 -4.87 9.55 25.09
N CYS A 225 -5.04 9.74 26.41
CA CYS A 225 -6.22 9.26 27.13
C CYS A 225 -7.53 9.89 26.63
N VAL A 226 -7.50 11.17 26.25
CA VAL A 226 -8.67 11.88 25.72
C VAL A 226 -8.97 11.41 24.29
N PHE A 227 -7.93 11.26 23.47
CA PHE A 227 -8.06 10.74 22.11
C PHE A 227 -8.62 9.32 22.11
N ASP A 228 -8.07 8.41 22.92
CA ASP A 228 -8.51 7.02 23.03
C ASP A 228 -9.94 6.91 23.52
N TRP A 229 -10.33 7.74 24.51
CA TRP A 229 -11.71 7.77 24.98
C TRP A 229 -12.66 8.24 23.88
N LEU A 230 -12.33 9.34 23.20
CA LEU A 230 -13.20 9.94 22.18
C LEU A 230 -13.28 9.06 20.92
N PHE A 231 -12.16 8.75 20.31
CA PHE A 231 -12.11 8.02 19.04
C PHE A 231 -12.23 6.50 19.24
N GLY A 232 -11.61 5.98 20.27
CA GLY A 232 -11.62 4.54 20.56
C GLY A 232 -12.95 4.07 21.11
N THR A 233 -13.45 4.74 22.17
CA THR A 233 -14.63 4.29 22.92
C THR A 233 -15.90 4.93 22.39
N VAL A 234 -15.97 6.29 22.31
CA VAL A 234 -17.21 6.99 21.91
C VAL A 234 -17.52 6.75 20.43
N PHE A 235 -16.54 6.95 19.54
CA PHE A 235 -16.70 6.66 18.11
C PHE A 235 -16.50 5.19 17.74
N GLY A 236 -16.12 4.32 18.66
CA GLY A 236 -16.14 2.87 18.49
C GLY A 236 -15.01 2.29 17.63
N ILE A 237 -13.93 3.04 17.34
CA ILE A 237 -12.81 2.53 16.52
C ILE A 237 -12.20 1.25 17.11
N PHE A 238 -12.13 1.12 18.43
CA PHE A 238 -11.55 -0.06 19.09
C PHE A 238 -12.34 -1.36 18.88
N ARG A 239 -13.57 -1.26 18.39
CA ARG A 239 -14.44 -2.42 18.07
C ARG A 239 -14.41 -2.80 16.59
N ALA A 240 -13.76 -2.01 15.75
CA ALA A 240 -13.78 -2.21 14.30
C ALA A 240 -13.37 -3.63 13.85
N MET A 241 -12.52 -4.31 14.62
CA MET A 241 -12.02 -5.65 14.32
C MET A 241 -12.74 -6.78 15.06
N ASP A 242 -13.85 -6.52 15.77
CA ASP A 242 -14.49 -7.54 16.61
C ASP A 242 -15.10 -8.68 15.77
N HIS A 243 -15.64 -8.36 14.60
CA HIS A 243 -16.26 -9.32 13.69
C HIS A 243 -15.43 -9.57 12.42
N PHE A 244 -14.14 -9.20 12.45
CA PHE A 244 -13.25 -9.37 11.32
C PHE A 244 -13.05 -10.85 10.96
N THR A 245 -13.31 -11.21 9.71
CA THR A 245 -13.11 -12.55 9.15
C THR A 245 -11.98 -12.60 8.12
N GLY A 246 -11.70 -11.45 7.48
CA GLY A 246 -10.73 -11.37 6.39
C GLY A 246 -11.19 -12.08 5.12
N ARG A 247 -10.31 -12.17 4.12
CA ARG A 247 -10.58 -13.03 2.95
C ARG A 247 -10.83 -14.44 3.46
N GLY A 248 -12.02 -14.97 3.21
CA GLY A 248 -12.42 -16.31 3.62
C GLY A 248 -11.32 -17.33 3.35
N LYS A 249 -11.14 -18.22 4.34
CA LYS A 249 -10.17 -19.34 4.26
C LYS A 249 -10.53 -20.25 3.12
#